data_45c509a31cd152d8f6da5cd4655c61d7
#
_entry.id   45c509a31cd152d8f6da5cd4655c61d7
#
_cell.length_a   1.000
_cell.length_b   1.000
_cell.length_c   1.000
_cell.angle_alpha   90.00
_cell.angle_beta   90.00
_cell.angle_gamma   90.00
#
_symmetry.space_group_name_H-M   'P 1'
#
loop_
_entity.id
_entity.type
_entity.pdbx_description
1 polymer ?
#
loop_
_entity_poly.entity_id
_entity_poly.type
_entity_poly.pdbx_seq_one_letter_code
_entity_poly.pdbx_strand_id
1 'polypeptide(L)' 'MTFEMIKRNYERKLWNKQMVAVAVEKGVITAGQYKEITGEDYKE' A
#
# COMPACT_ATOMS: atom_id res chain seq x y z
N MET A 1 7.79 -6.88 -6.21
CA MET A 1 7.39 -5.51 -5.93
C MET A 1 7.97 -5.02 -4.63
N THR A 2 8.35 -3.77 -4.56
CA THR A 2 8.92 -3.19 -3.35
C THR A 2 7.98 -2.12 -2.81
N PHE A 3 8.20 -1.74 -1.55
CA PHE A 3 7.44 -0.66 -0.93
C PHE A 3 7.49 0.63 -1.76
N GLU A 4 8.66 0.98 -2.27
CA GLU A 4 8.82 2.20 -3.05
C GLU A 4 8.01 2.17 -4.34
N MET A 5 7.97 1.03 -5.00
CA MET A 5 7.19 0.89 -6.23
C MET A 5 5.70 1.01 -5.96
N ILE A 6 5.24 0.40 -4.89
CA ILE A 6 3.83 0.46 -4.51
C ILE A 6 3.45 1.90 -4.15
N LYS A 7 4.31 2.56 -3.37
CA LYS A 7 4.08 3.95 -2.99
C LYS A 7 4.01 4.85 -4.22
N ARG A 8 4.93 4.66 -5.14
CA ARG A 8 4.97 5.46 -6.37
C ARG A 8 3.71 5.22 -7.21
N ASN A 9 3.30 3.97 -7.35
CA ASN A 9 2.10 3.65 -8.10
C ASN A 9 0.87 4.29 -7.48
N TYR A 10 0.79 4.29 -6.16
CA TYR A 10 -0.34 4.91 -5.48
C TYR A 10 -0.32 6.43 -5.68
N GLU A 11 0.84 7.04 -5.58
CA GLU A 11 0.97 8.49 -5.77
C GLU A 11 0.61 8.92 -7.18
N ARG A 12 0.86 8.05 -8.16
CA ARG A 12 0.50 8.30 -9.55
C ARG A 12 -0.94 7.92 -9.85
N LYS A 13 -1.68 7.46 -8.84
CA LYS A 13 -3.08 7.03 -8.97
C LYS A 13 -3.25 5.83 -9.88
N LEU A 14 -2.18 5.06 -10.08
CA LEU A 14 -2.26 3.78 -10.80
C LEU A 14 -2.84 2.69 -9.90
N TRP A 15 -2.68 2.84 -8.60
CA TRP A 15 -3.22 1.91 -7.60
C TRP A 15 -4.18 2.66 -6.69
N ASN A 16 -5.18 1.94 -6.18
CA ASN A 16 -6.08 2.48 -5.17
C ASN A 16 -5.76 1.84 -3.82
N LYS A 17 -6.45 2.31 -2.76
CA LYS A 17 -6.21 1.81 -1.41
C LYS A 17 -6.45 0.31 -1.29
N GLN A 18 -7.42 -0.21 -2.04
CA GLN A 18 -7.73 -1.62 -2.00
C GLN A 18 -6.57 -2.46 -2.53
N MET A 19 -5.91 -2.00 -3.58
CA MET A 19 -4.74 -2.70 -4.13
C MET A 19 -3.57 -2.67 -3.16
N VAL A 20 -3.36 -1.56 -2.47
CA VAL A 20 -2.32 -1.46 -1.45
C VAL A 20 -2.64 -2.40 -0.29
N ALA A 21 -3.91 -2.50 0.10
CA ALA A 21 -4.34 -3.43 1.15
C ALA A 21 -4.07 -4.88 0.77
N VAL A 22 -4.28 -5.24 -0.50
CA VAL A 22 -3.96 -6.58 -0.98
C VAL A 22 -2.47 -6.87 -0.85
N ALA A 23 -1.63 -5.87 -1.10
CA ALA A 23 -0.19 -6.03 -0.93
C ALA A 23 0.16 -6.32 0.54
N VAL A 24 -0.57 -5.71 1.49
CA VAL A 24 -0.39 -6.03 2.91
C VAL A 24 -0.78 -7.48 3.18
N GLU A 25 -1.92 -7.91 2.66
CA GLU A 25 -2.39 -9.28 2.85
C GLU A 25 -1.42 -10.31 2.32
N LYS A 26 -0.77 -10.00 1.21
CA LYS A 26 0.20 -10.90 0.59
C LYS A 26 1.58 -10.83 1.25
N GLY A 27 1.75 -9.95 2.21
CA GLY A 27 3.03 -9.82 2.91
C GLY A 27 4.09 -9.06 2.13
N VAL A 28 3.71 -8.36 1.07
CA VAL A 28 4.64 -7.56 0.29
C VAL A 28 5.06 -6.31 1.07
N ILE A 29 4.10 -5.72 1.79
CA ILE A 29 4.35 -4.58 2.67
C ILE A 29 3.65 -4.83 4.01
N THR A 30 3.96 -4.00 5.01
CA THR A 30 3.34 -4.10 6.33
C THR A 30 2.20 -3.11 6.47
N ALA A 31 1.39 -3.28 7.53
CA ALA A 31 0.31 -2.36 7.85
C ALA A 31 0.84 -0.94 8.07
N GLY A 32 2.01 -0.82 8.71
CA GLY A 32 2.65 0.48 8.90
C GLY A 32 3.02 1.14 7.59
N GLN A 33 3.50 0.34 6.64
CA GLN A 33 3.83 0.84 5.31
C GLN A 33 2.58 1.23 4.53
N TYR A 34 1.48 0.51 4.73
CA TYR A 34 0.20 0.89 4.15
C TYR A 34 -0.19 2.30 4.61
N LYS A 35 -0.06 2.55 5.91
CA LYS A 35 -0.37 3.87 6.45
C LYS A 35 0.53 4.96 5.86
N GLU A 36 1.82 4.67 5.69
CA GLU A 36 2.72 5.63 5.08
C GLU A 36 2.35 5.95 3.64
N ILE A 37 1.85 4.95 2.91
CA ILE A 37 1.49 5.14 1.51
C ILE A 37 0.16 5.86 1.37
N THR A 38 -0.86 5.42 2.09
CA THR A 38 -2.23 5.92 1.91
C THR A 38 -2.60 7.02 2.89
N GLY A 39 -1.89 7.12 4.01
CA GLY A 39 -2.23 8.06 5.07
C GLY A 39 -3.34 7.57 6.00
N GLU A 40 -3.79 6.34 5.83
CA GLU A 40 -4.84 5.76 6.66
C GLU A 40 -4.37 4.44 7.27
N ASP A 41 -4.89 4.11 8.46
CA ASP A 41 -4.57 2.86 9.10
C ASP A 41 -5.12 1.69 8.29
N TYR A 42 -4.33 0.61 8.20
CA TYR A 42 -4.79 -0.60 7.56
C TYR A 42 -5.85 -1.28 8.43
N LYS A 43 -6.98 -1.61 7.81
CA LYS A 43 -8.05 -2.33 8.49
C LYS A 43 -8.30 -3.65 7.76
N GLU A 44 -8.32 -4.73 8.52
CA GLU A 44 -8.63 -6.03 7.97
C GLU A 44 -10.08 -6.16 7.58
#